data_e450e1695f7b4064ab1132b9e88c3651
#
_entry.id   e450e1695f7b4064ab1132b9e88c3651
#
_cell.length_a   1.000
_cell.length_b   1.000
_cell.length_c   1.000
_cell.angle_alpha   90.00
_cell.angle_beta   90.00
_cell.angle_gamma   90.00
#
_symmetry.space_group_name_H-M   'P 1'
#
loop_
_entity.id
_entity.type
_entity.pdbx_description
1 polymer ?
#
loop_
_entity_poly.entity_id
_entity_poly.type
_entity_poly.pdbx_seq_one_letter_code
_entity_poly.pdbx_strand_id
1 'polypeptide(L)'
;MEAERVVFEGFEGLHLVADVRGDPEATPVLFLHGGGQTRYAWGSTAETVAAQGWRTVTLDLRGHGDSDWAPNQDYSFTAFCADCVAVADQLGQPPVLVGASLGGMSAMLAEG
;
A
#
# COMPACT_ATOMS: atom_id res chain seq x y z
N MET A 1 -6.68 5.95 17.25
CA MET A 1 -6.60 6.68 15.98
C MET A 1 -7.35 5.91 14.91
N GLU A 2 -8.38 6.51 14.36
CA GLU A 2 -9.21 5.84 13.36
C GLU A 2 -8.52 5.82 11.99
N ALA A 3 -8.74 4.73 11.26
CA ALA A 3 -8.32 4.62 9.89
C ALA A 3 -9.39 5.16 8.95
N GLU A 4 -8.97 5.90 7.94
CA GLU A 4 -9.82 6.30 6.84
C GLU A 4 -9.61 5.33 5.68
N ARG A 5 -10.69 4.72 5.20
CA ARG A 5 -10.62 3.86 4.03
C ARG A 5 -10.54 4.71 2.78
N VAL A 6 -9.49 4.49 1.98
CA VAL A 6 -9.22 5.24 0.76
C VAL A 6 -9.06 4.26 -0.40
N VAL A 7 -9.55 4.64 -1.57
CA VAL A 7 -9.36 3.85 -2.80
C VAL A 7 -8.38 4.59 -3.69
N PHE A 8 -7.28 3.93 -4.02
CA PHE A 8 -6.28 4.44 -4.96
C PHE A 8 -6.48 3.78 -6.33
N GLU A 9 -6.08 4.47 -7.38
CA GLU A 9 -6.02 3.90 -8.71
C GLU A 9 -4.65 3.24 -8.92
N GLY A 10 -4.65 1.92 -9.13
CA GLY A 10 -3.45 1.15 -9.41
C GLY A 10 -3.14 1.09 -10.90
N PHE A 11 -2.16 0.26 -11.24
CA PHE A 11 -1.76 0.00 -12.61
C PHE A 11 -2.94 -0.58 -13.41
N GLU A 12 -3.13 -0.10 -14.63
CA GLU A 12 -4.23 -0.48 -15.51
C GLU A 12 -5.64 -0.17 -14.96
N GLY A 13 -5.73 0.81 -14.09
CA GLY A 13 -7.00 1.31 -13.56
C GLY A 13 -7.63 0.46 -12.47
N LEU A 14 -6.92 -0.52 -11.89
CA LEU A 14 -7.43 -1.29 -10.77
C LEU A 14 -7.68 -0.40 -9.56
N HIS A 15 -8.80 -0.62 -8.86
CA HIS A 15 -9.05 0.04 -7.59
C HIS A 15 -8.35 -0.72 -6.46
N LEU A 16 -7.48 -0.04 -5.75
CA LEU A 16 -6.72 -0.61 -4.63
C LEU A 16 -7.15 0.06 -3.34
N VAL A 17 -7.55 -0.74 -2.37
CA VAL A 17 -8.08 -0.26 -1.09
C VAL A 17 -6.99 -0.17 -0.06
N ALA A 18 -6.98 0.93 0.68
CA ALA A 18 -6.04 1.16 1.76
C ALA A 18 -6.73 1.75 2.97
N ASP A 19 -6.10 1.59 4.13
CA ASP A 19 -6.43 2.33 5.34
C ASP A 19 -5.35 3.38 5.59
N VAL A 20 -5.75 4.62 5.80
CA VAL A 20 -4.85 5.75 6.02
C VAL A 20 -5.05 6.27 7.44
N ARG A 21 -3.94 6.47 8.16
CA ARG A 21 -3.93 6.97 9.54
C ARG A 21 -2.91 8.09 9.67
N GLY A 22 -3.14 8.99 10.62
CA GLY A 22 -2.20 10.03 10.99
C GLY A 22 -2.45 11.36 10.29
N ASP A 23 -1.50 12.27 10.46
CA ASP A 23 -1.57 13.64 9.94
C ASP A 23 -1.46 13.62 8.40
N PRO A 24 -2.44 14.18 7.68
CA PRO A 24 -2.37 14.26 6.21
C PRO A 24 -1.16 15.02 5.66
N GLU A 25 -0.56 15.89 6.46
CA GLU A 25 0.62 16.67 6.07
C GLU A 25 1.94 15.98 6.39
N ALA A 26 1.90 14.90 7.17
CA ALA A 26 3.10 14.17 7.58
C ALA A 26 3.64 13.30 6.43
N THR A 27 4.92 12.95 6.53
CA THR A 27 5.55 12.03 5.58
C THR A 27 4.83 10.69 5.59
N PRO A 28 4.42 10.16 4.43
CA PRO A 28 3.72 8.89 4.38
C PRO A 28 4.67 7.71 4.49
N VAL A 29 4.19 6.67 5.16
CA VAL A 29 4.81 5.33 5.18
C VAL A 29 3.83 4.38 4.52
N LEU A 30 4.22 3.76 3.43
CA LEU A 30 3.39 2.80 2.69
C LEU A 30 3.78 1.38 3.11
N PHE A 31 2.82 0.68 3.72
CA PHE A 31 2.99 -0.70 4.19
C PHE A 31 2.39 -1.67 3.18
N LEU A 32 3.19 -2.65 2.75
CA LEU A 32 2.82 -3.65 1.75
C LEU A 32 2.90 -5.04 2.38
N HIS A 33 1.77 -5.72 2.47
CA HIS A 33 1.66 -7.03 3.12
C HIS A 33 2.31 -8.15 2.31
N GLY A 34 2.50 -9.31 2.95
CA GLY A 34 2.95 -10.53 2.28
C GLY A 34 1.85 -11.20 1.46
N GLY A 35 2.25 -12.07 0.55
CA GLY A 35 1.30 -12.84 -0.27
C GLY A 35 0.33 -13.62 0.61
N GLY A 36 -0.96 -13.60 0.25
CA GLY A 36 -2.01 -14.25 0.99
C GLY A 36 -2.51 -13.52 2.24
N GLN A 37 -1.97 -12.33 2.50
CA GLN A 37 -2.40 -11.47 3.62
C GLN A 37 -3.30 -10.34 3.12
N THR A 38 -3.57 -9.36 3.97
CA THR A 38 -4.36 -8.18 3.65
C THR A 38 -3.74 -6.94 4.31
N ARG A 39 -4.33 -5.75 4.05
CA ARG A 39 -3.89 -4.50 4.66
C ARG A 39 -3.91 -4.52 6.18
N TYR A 40 -4.65 -5.45 6.78
CA TYR A 40 -4.74 -5.57 8.24
C TYR A 40 -3.48 -6.17 8.88
N ALA A 41 -2.63 -6.85 8.11
CA ALA A 41 -1.40 -7.48 8.63
C ALA A 41 -0.48 -6.46 9.32
N TRP A 42 -0.43 -5.23 8.81
CA TRP A 42 0.39 -4.15 9.36
C TRP A 42 -0.40 -3.19 10.28
N GLY A 43 -1.68 -3.51 10.59
CA GLY A 43 -2.58 -2.57 11.24
C GLY A 43 -2.05 -2.01 12.56
N SER A 44 -1.60 -2.86 13.49
CA SER A 44 -1.12 -2.38 14.79
C SER A 44 0.21 -1.63 14.68
N THR A 45 1.10 -2.05 13.78
CA THR A 45 2.35 -1.33 13.50
C THR A 45 2.03 0.05 12.91
N ALA A 46 1.11 0.13 11.97
CA ALA A 46 0.70 1.38 11.36
C ALA A 46 0.10 2.35 12.39
N GLU A 47 -0.71 1.86 13.32
CA GLU A 47 -1.26 2.68 14.40
C GLU A 47 -0.15 3.27 15.28
N THR A 48 0.81 2.45 15.65
CA THR A 48 1.95 2.88 16.47
C THR A 48 2.78 3.95 15.76
N VAL A 49 3.08 3.72 14.49
CA VAL A 49 3.88 4.66 13.67
C VAL A 49 3.12 5.97 13.45
N ALA A 50 1.83 5.90 13.16
CA ALA A 50 1.00 7.08 12.98
C ALA A 50 0.93 7.93 14.27
N ALA A 51 0.86 7.29 15.43
CA ALA A 51 0.86 7.97 16.72
C ALA A 51 2.18 8.73 16.99
N GLN A 52 3.25 8.39 16.30
CA GLN A 52 4.54 9.06 16.40
C GLN A 52 4.71 10.23 15.41
N GLY A 53 3.65 10.62 14.72
CA GLY A 53 3.67 11.78 13.85
C GLY A 53 3.82 11.48 12.37
N TRP A 54 3.73 10.21 11.96
CA TRP A 54 3.77 9.81 10.56
C TRP A 54 2.35 9.67 9.99
N ARG A 55 2.24 9.77 8.69
CA ARG A 55 1.04 9.34 7.97
C ARG A 55 1.28 7.92 7.50
N THR A 56 0.40 6.98 7.86
CA THR A 56 0.57 5.57 7.47
C THR A 56 -0.51 5.15 6.49
N VAL A 57 -0.10 4.35 5.49
CA VAL A 57 -0.98 3.79 4.47
C VAL A 57 -0.75 2.29 4.45
N THR A 58 -1.76 1.51 4.82
CA THR A 58 -1.73 0.06 4.71
C THR A 58 -2.57 -0.34 3.50
N LEU A 59 -1.93 -0.93 2.49
CA LEU A 59 -2.53 -1.21 1.20
C LEU A 59 -2.89 -2.69 1.06
N ASP A 60 -4.08 -2.98 0.54
CA ASP A 60 -4.40 -4.30 -0.02
C ASP A 60 -3.80 -4.38 -1.42
N LEU A 61 -2.86 -5.30 -1.64
CA LEU A 61 -2.29 -5.55 -2.95
C LEU A 61 -3.37 -6.11 -3.91
N ARG A 62 -3.14 -5.99 -5.22
CA ARG A 62 -4.08 -6.54 -6.21
C ARG A 62 -4.39 -8.01 -5.91
N GLY A 63 -5.65 -8.38 -6.04
CA GLY A 63 -6.12 -9.74 -5.77
C GLY A 63 -6.21 -10.10 -4.30
N HIS A 64 -5.97 -9.15 -3.39
CA HIS A 64 -6.01 -9.37 -1.93
C HIS A 64 -7.04 -8.43 -1.28
N GLY A 65 -7.60 -8.89 -0.16
CA GLY A 65 -8.54 -8.10 0.63
C GLY A 65 -9.68 -7.53 -0.20
N ASP A 66 -9.86 -6.21 -0.09
CA ASP A 66 -10.94 -5.49 -0.79
C ASP A 66 -10.50 -4.84 -2.11
N SER A 67 -9.22 -5.00 -2.48
CA SER A 67 -8.71 -4.50 -3.75
C SER A 67 -9.22 -5.34 -4.93
N ASP A 68 -9.24 -4.73 -6.12
CA ASP A 68 -9.68 -5.42 -7.33
C ASP A 68 -8.77 -6.60 -7.68
N TRP A 69 -9.36 -7.60 -8.27
CA TRP A 69 -8.64 -8.68 -8.93
C TRP A 69 -8.28 -8.24 -10.35
N ALA A 70 -7.13 -8.72 -10.82
CA ALA A 70 -6.69 -8.40 -12.18
C ALA A 70 -7.54 -9.16 -13.21
N PRO A 71 -8.30 -8.45 -14.08
CA PRO A 71 -9.14 -9.10 -15.08
C PRO A 71 -8.35 -9.96 -16.08
N ASN A 72 -7.10 -9.56 -16.36
CA ASN A 72 -6.18 -10.27 -17.23
C ASN A 72 -5.30 -11.27 -16.49
N GLN A 73 -5.58 -11.50 -15.20
CA GLN A 73 -4.82 -12.41 -14.33
C GLN A 73 -3.34 -12.06 -14.21
N ASP A 74 -2.98 -10.80 -14.37
CA ASP A 74 -1.60 -10.36 -14.22
C ASP A 74 -1.25 -10.12 -12.74
N TYR A 75 -0.65 -11.12 -12.13
CA TYR A 75 -0.12 -11.08 -10.76
C TYR A 75 1.40 -11.21 -10.75
N SER A 76 2.05 -10.71 -11.80
CA SER A 76 3.51 -10.64 -11.88
C SER A 76 4.08 -9.63 -10.89
N PHE A 77 5.34 -9.79 -10.52
CA PHE A 77 6.03 -8.78 -9.69
C PHE A 77 6.05 -7.41 -10.36
N THR A 78 6.14 -7.37 -11.69
CA THR A 78 6.08 -6.11 -12.43
C THR A 78 4.76 -5.39 -12.21
N ALA A 79 3.63 -6.11 -12.22
CA ALA A 79 2.32 -5.54 -11.97
C ALA A 79 2.19 -5.04 -10.53
N PHE A 80 2.65 -5.82 -9.54
CA PHE A 80 2.66 -5.37 -8.14
C PHE A 80 3.53 -4.13 -7.95
N CYS A 81 4.70 -4.09 -8.57
CA CYS A 81 5.58 -2.93 -8.54
C CYS A 81 4.90 -1.69 -9.16
N ALA A 82 4.24 -1.85 -10.30
CA ALA A 82 3.53 -0.76 -10.95
C ALA A 82 2.40 -0.21 -10.08
N ASP A 83 1.69 -1.09 -9.35
CA ASP A 83 0.68 -0.65 -8.37
C ASP A 83 1.31 0.19 -7.27
N CYS A 84 2.45 -0.23 -6.72
CA CYS A 84 3.16 0.51 -5.67
C CYS A 84 3.54 1.90 -6.14
N VAL A 85 4.09 2.02 -7.34
CA VAL A 85 4.47 3.30 -7.94
C VAL A 85 3.24 4.18 -8.13
N ALA A 86 2.14 3.62 -8.65
CA ALA A 86 0.91 4.37 -8.87
C ALA A 86 0.35 4.93 -7.56
N VAL A 87 0.32 4.12 -6.51
CA VAL A 87 -0.15 4.56 -5.18
C VAL A 87 0.78 5.63 -4.61
N ALA A 88 2.09 5.40 -4.69
CA ALA A 88 3.09 6.35 -4.19
C ALA A 88 2.93 7.73 -4.84
N ASP A 89 2.67 7.76 -6.16
CA ASP A 89 2.47 9.00 -6.90
C ASP A 89 1.22 9.77 -6.44
N GLN A 90 0.24 9.07 -5.87
CA GLN A 90 -1.00 9.70 -5.38
C GLN A 90 -0.91 10.20 -3.94
N LEU A 91 0.21 9.96 -3.25
CA LEU A 91 0.37 10.37 -1.85
C LEU A 91 0.84 11.82 -1.67
N GLY A 92 1.22 12.51 -2.76
CA GLY A 92 1.62 13.90 -2.73
C GLY A 92 3.06 14.16 -2.34
N GLN A 93 3.73 13.18 -1.75
CA GLN A 93 5.17 13.22 -1.44
C GLN A 93 5.73 11.80 -1.42
N PRO A 94 7.04 11.62 -1.64
CA PRO A 94 7.63 10.28 -1.68
C PRO A 94 7.44 9.55 -0.34
N PRO A 95 6.90 8.33 -0.34
CA PRO A 95 6.73 7.56 0.89
C PRO A 95 7.97 6.78 1.27
N VAL A 96 8.07 6.46 2.56
CA VAL A 96 8.92 5.36 3.03
C VAL A 96 8.18 4.06 2.72
N LEU A 97 8.86 3.09 2.13
CA LEU A 97 8.27 1.80 1.78
C LEU A 97 8.65 0.74 2.82
N VAL A 98 7.63 0.04 3.32
CA VAL A 98 7.81 -1.09 4.25
C VAL A 98 7.07 -2.28 3.67
N GLY A 99 7.77 -3.38 3.44
CA GLY A 99 7.16 -4.55 2.84
C GLY A 99 7.68 -5.85 3.42
N ALA A 100 6.86 -6.90 3.35
CA ALA A 100 7.21 -8.25 3.77
C ALA A 100 6.91 -9.22 2.63
N SER A 101 7.83 -10.17 2.36
CA SER A 101 7.63 -11.18 1.32
C SER A 101 7.33 -10.53 -0.04
N LEU A 102 6.15 -10.78 -0.62
CA LEU A 102 5.73 -10.19 -1.90
C LEU A 102 5.76 -8.67 -1.85
N GLY A 103 5.28 -8.07 -0.77
CA GLY A 103 5.31 -6.62 -0.58
C GLY A 103 6.74 -6.08 -0.56
N GLY A 104 7.66 -6.78 0.10
CA GLY A 104 9.07 -6.41 0.14
C GLY A 104 9.73 -6.44 -1.22
N MET A 105 9.47 -7.46 -2.01
CA MET A 105 9.99 -7.57 -3.38
C MET A 105 9.44 -6.46 -4.27
N SER A 106 8.14 -6.16 -4.15
CA SER A 106 7.50 -5.09 -4.92
C SER A 106 8.07 -3.72 -4.55
N ALA A 107 8.34 -3.48 -3.27
CA ALA A 107 8.96 -2.24 -2.78
C ALA A 107 10.39 -2.08 -3.34
N MET A 108 11.18 -3.14 -3.34
CA MET A 108 12.53 -3.12 -3.90
C MET A 108 12.54 -2.77 -5.39
N LEU A 109 11.64 -3.37 -6.16
CA LEU A 109 11.53 -3.09 -7.59
C LEU A 109 11.03 -1.66 -7.84
N ALA A 110 10.11 -1.16 -7.02
CA ALA A 110 9.60 0.21 -7.15
C ALA A 110 10.68 1.26 -6.86
N GLU A 111 11.60 0.99 -5.93
CA GLU A 111 12.70 1.88 -5.60
C GLU A 111 13.87 1.75 -6.59
N GLY A 112 14.04 0.58 -7.13
CA GLY A 112 15.14 0.25 -8.01
C GLY A 112 15.00 0.76 -9.42
#